data_0048db0bec547f9b2ee61e77da09d5ae
#
_entry.id   0048db0bec547f9b2ee61e77da09d5ae
#
_cell.length_a   1.000
_cell.length_b   1.000
_cell.length_c   1.000
_cell.angle_alpha   90.00
_cell.angle_beta   90.00
_cell.angle_gamma   90.00
#
_symmetry.space_group_name_H-M   'P 1'
#
loop_
_entity.id
_entity.type
_entity.pdbx_description
1 polymer ?
#
loop_
_entity_poly.entity_id
_entity_poly.type
_entity_poly.pdbx_seq_one_letter_code
_entity_poly.pdbx_strand_id
1 'polypeptide(L)'
;FLVDTNIGKASFLEWQEWIEAVNDDLPEPESISEIWDNLPELAKPLIDNVLRQGHKMLIAGPSKAGKSYALIELCCAIAEGGQWLNFSCTKGKVLYVNLELDRASCLHRFKDVYTAMGWEPSNLSNIDVWNLRGKSIPMDKLAPKLIRRAAKKNYIAIVIDPIYKIITGDENSADQMAHFCNQFDKVCTELGCAVIYCHHHSKGGQGSKKSMDRASGSGVFARDPDALLDLIELEPTEELLKQEENKAICAECLAYLKRYYPAYTQDLSQDDELSSAVLLDYCHKMLGNNINLELVKTAIPAAKQRVRQRTAWRIEGTLRE
;
A
#
# COMPACT_ATOMS: atom_id res chain seq x y z
N PHE A 1 -46.14 -30.53 -5.73
CA PHE A 1 -46.47 -29.43 -6.66
C PHE A 1 -47.10 -30.02 -7.89
N LEU A 2 -48.39 -29.82 -8.03
CA LEU A 2 -49.09 -30.10 -9.30
C LEU A 2 -48.79 -28.93 -10.23
N VAL A 3 -47.89 -29.17 -11.17
CA VAL A 3 -47.74 -28.26 -12.31
C VAL A 3 -48.96 -28.51 -13.19
N ASP A 4 -49.94 -27.65 -13.13
CA ASP A 4 -50.99 -27.64 -14.12
C ASP A 4 -50.39 -27.21 -15.46
N THR A 5 -50.36 -28.11 -16.41
CA THR A 5 -49.76 -27.89 -17.74
C THR A 5 -50.48 -26.82 -18.57
N ASN A 6 -51.59 -26.29 -18.08
CA ASN A 6 -52.34 -25.17 -18.66
C ASN A 6 -51.96 -23.80 -18.08
N ILE A 7 -51.11 -23.74 -17.08
CA ILE A 7 -50.58 -22.48 -16.55
C ILE A 7 -49.51 -21.97 -17.51
N GLY A 8 -49.77 -20.90 -18.20
CA GLY A 8 -48.91 -20.36 -19.24
C GLY A 8 -47.59 -19.78 -18.68
N LYS A 9 -46.64 -19.39 -19.56
CA LYS A 9 -45.37 -18.77 -19.22
C LYS A 9 -45.42 -17.63 -18.22
N ALA A 10 -46.54 -16.88 -18.19
CA ALA A 10 -46.79 -15.80 -17.24
C ALA A 10 -46.80 -16.30 -15.77
N SER A 11 -47.43 -17.41 -15.51
CA SER A 11 -47.55 -17.98 -14.15
C SER A 11 -46.19 -18.52 -13.65
N PHE A 12 -45.35 -18.96 -14.54
CA PHE A 12 -43.97 -19.36 -14.17
C PHE A 12 -43.09 -18.14 -13.80
N LEU A 13 -43.23 -17.04 -14.54
CA LEU A 13 -42.55 -15.77 -14.23
C LEU A 13 -43.08 -15.17 -12.91
N GLU A 14 -44.37 -15.13 -12.69
CA GLU A 14 -44.98 -14.69 -11.42
C GLU A 14 -44.52 -15.55 -10.24
N TRP A 15 -44.33 -16.84 -10.44
CA TRP A 15 -43.83 -17.74 -9.41
C TRP A 15 -42.34 -17.53 -9.15
N GLN A 16 -41.53 -17.24 -10.18
CA GLN A 16 -40.12 -16.84 -10.01
C GLN A 16 -40.03 -15.50 -9.26
N GLU A 17 -40.81 -14.50 -9.65
CA GLU A 17 -40.86 -13.20 -8.96
C GLU A 17 -41.28 -13.38 -7.51
N TRP A 18 -42.27 -14.27 -7.21
CA TRP A 18 -42.68 -14.56 -5.85
C TRP A 18 -41.58 -15.29 -5.06
N ILE A 19 -40.86 -16.24 -5.65
CA ILE A 19 -39.73 -16.91 -4.99
C ILE A 19 -38.60 -15.91 -4.71
N GLU A 20 -38.30 -15.02 -5.64
CA GLU A 20 -37.31 -13.97 -5.46
C GLU A 20 -37.72 -13.00 -4.34
N ALA A 21 -38.99 -12.65 -4.27
CA ALA A 21 -39.53 -11.81 -3.20
C ALA A 21 -39.58 -12.50 -1.82
N VAL A 22 -39.77 -13.82 -1.78
CA VAL A 22 -39.77 -14.60 -0.51
C VAL A 22 -38.36 -14.93 -0.02
N ASN A 23 -37.38 -14.99 -0.91
CA ASN A 23 -35.94 -15.16 -0.59
C ASN A 23 -35.23 -13.80 -0.52
N ASP A 24 -35.86 -12.82 0.11
CA ASP A 24 -35.24 -11.53 0.33
C ASP A 24 -34.16 -11.67 1.42
N ASP A 25 -32.89 -11.76 0.96
CA ASP A 25 -31.71 -11.83 1.82
C ASP A 25 -31.23 -10.43 2.28
N LEU A 26 -32.02 -9.37 2.00
CA LEU A 26 -31.67 -8.02 2.41
C LEU A 26 -31.92 -7.83 3.92
N PRO A 27 -31.04 -7.09 4.61
CA PRO A 27 -31.26 -6.77 6.02
C PRO A 27 -32.48 -5.86 6.19
N GLU A 28 -33.23 -6.06 7.27
CA GLU A 28 -34.34 -5.20 7.63
C GLU A 28 -33.87 -3.77 7.95
N PRO A 29 -34.65 -2.74 7.59
CA PRO A 29 -34.37 -1.36 7.97
C PRO A 29 -34.36 -1.18 9.48
N GLU A 30 -33.31 -0.52 10.01
CA GLU A 30 -33.21 -0.22 11.44
C GLU A 30 -33.76 1.17 11.75
N SER A 31 -34.58 1.27 12.82
CA SER A 31 -35.04 2.57 13.30
C SER A 31 -33.97 3.27 14.14
N ILE A 32 -33.56 4.46 13.73
CA ILE A 32 -32.58 5.27 14.48
C ILE A 32 -33.05 5.54 15.93
N SER A 33 -34.34 5.69 16.16
CA SER A 33 -34.89 5.91 17.52
C SER A 33 -34.72 4.70 18.43
N GLU A 34 -34.66 3.48 17.89
CA GLU A 34 -34.50 2.25 18.67
C GLU A 34 -33.04 1.97 19.03
N ILE A 35 -32.11 2.42 18.19
CA ILE A 35 -30.65 2.17 18.36
C ILE A 35 -29.89 3.37 18.92
N TRP A 36 -30.56 4.55 19.09
CA TRP A 36 -29.91 5.81 19.44
C TRP A 36 -29.04 5.73 20.69
N ASP A 37 -29.49 5.07 21.71
CA ASP A 37 -28.78 4.95 22.99
C ASP A 37 -27.83 3.75 23.02
N ASN A 38 -27.79 2.95 21.95
CA ASN A 38 -26.96 1.76 21.84
C ASN A 38 -26.43 1.57 20.41
N LEU A 39 -25.78 2.60 19.88
CA LEU A 39 -25.19 2.55 18.54
C LEU A 39 -24.12 1.45 18.44
N PRO A 40 -24.01 0.76 17.31
CA PRO A 40 -22.95 -0.21 17.08
C PRO A 40 -21.57 0.44 17.16
N GLU A 41 -20.60 -0.28 17.69
CA GLU A 41 -19.22 0.19 17.73
C GLU A 41 -18.66 0.37 16.31
N LEU A 42 -17.88 1.44 16.11
CA LEU A 42 -17.18 1.62 14.86
C LEU A 42 -16.15 0.50 14.66
N ALA A 43 -15.96 0.09 13.42
CA ALA A 43 -14.93 -0.88 13.07
C ALA A 43 -13.54 -0.45 13.59
N LYS A 44 -12.73 -1.41 14.03
CA LYS A 44 -11.41 -1.13 14.59
C LYS A 44 -10.50 -0.47 13.55
N PRO A 45 -9.69 0.53 13.92
CA PRO A 45 -8.67 1.05 13.02
C PRO A 45 -7.75 -0.07 12.54
N LEU A 46 -7.41 -0.06 11.26
CA LEU A 46 -6.33 -0.88 10.69
C LEU A 46 -5.06 -0.06 10.56
N ILE A 47 -5.18 1.12 9.96
CA ILE A 47 -4.16 2.15 9.87
C ILE A 47 -4.74 3.38 10.56
N ASP A 48 -4.12 3.82 11.61
CA ASP A 48 -4.66 4.89 12.46
C ASP A 48 -4.88 6.17 11.65
N ASN A 49 -6.07 6.77 11.78
CA ASN A 49 -6.52 7.96 11.03
C ASN A 49 -6.54 7.81 9.48
N VAL A 50 -6.40 6.60 8.94
CA VAL A 50 -6.40 6.38 7.48
C VAL A 50 -7.44 5.34 7.07
N LEU A 51 -7.48 4.18 7.71
CA LEU A 51 -8.33 3.07 7.26
C LEU A 51 -8.80 2.20 8.44
N ARG A 52 -10.08 1.85 8.44
CA ARG A 52 -10.67 0.87 9.36
C ARG A 52 -10.74 -0.52 8.75
N GLN A 53 -10.86 -1.55 9.59
CA GLN A 53 -11.22 -2.90 9.16
C GLN A 53 -12.61 -2.87 8.54
N GLY A 54 -12.84 -3.68 7.50
CA GLY A 54 -14.11 -3.65 6.74
C GLY A 54 -14.18 -2.56 5.68
N HIS A 55 -13.19 -1.69 5.55
CA HIS A 55 -13.11 -0.60 4.58
C HIS A 55 -12.17 -0.91 3.42
N LYS A 56 -12.26 -0.12 2.35
CA LYS A 56 -11.46 -0.24 1.13
C LYS A 56 -10.43 0.87 1.00
N MET A 57 -9.22 0.53 0.57
CA MET A 57 -8.20 1.54 0.26
C MET A 57 -7.58 1.29 -1.12
N LEU A 58 -7.52 2.35 -1.92
CA LEU A 58 -6.81 2.37 -3.20
C LEU A 58 -5.48 3.12 -3.06
N ILE A 59 -4.38 2.51 -3.51
CA ILE A 59 -3.11 3.19 -3.76
C ILE A 59 -2.97 3.41 -5.26
N ALA A 60 -3.07 4.66 -5.70
CA ALA A 60 -2.88 5.07 -7.08
C ALA A 60 -1.49 5.65 -7.31
N GLY A 61 -0.94 5.50 -8.51
CA GLY A 61 0.37 6.06 -8.84
C GLY A 61 0.88 5.61 -10.19
N PRO A 62 1.89 6.30 -10.75
CA PRO A 62 2.47 5.95 -12.04
C PRO A 62 3.07 4.53 -12.03
N SER A 63 3.27 3.98 -13.21
CA SER A 63 3.99 2.70 -13.35
C SER A 63 5.39 2.84 -12.78
N LYS A 64 5.85 1.80 -12.07
CA LYS A 64 7.17 1.77 -11.41
C LYS A 64 7.35 2.76 -10.24
N ALA A 65 6.29 3.36 -9.72
CA ALA A 65 6.30 4.25 -8.55
C ALA A 65 6.58 3.55 -7.21
N GLY A 66 6.91 2.27 -7.19
CA GLY A 66 7.17 1.56 -5.93
C GLY A 66 5.91 1.08 -5.19
N LYS A 67 4.71 1.14 -5.78
CA LYS A 67 3.44 0.72 -5.13
C LYS A 67 3.50 -0.66 -4.48
N SER A 68 4.06 -1.65 -5.17
CA SER A 68 4.22 -3.00 -4.61
C SER A 68 5.13 -3.03 -3.37
N TYR A 69 6.20 -2.22 -3.34
CA TYR A 69 7.04 -2.10 -2.15
C TYR A 69 6.30 -1.44 -1.00
N ALA A 70 5.54 -0.35 -1.26
CA ALA A 70 4.70 0.30 -0.25
C ALA A 70 3.63 -0.64 0.31
N LEU A 71 3.00 -1.48 -0.53
CA LEU A 71 2.03 -2.49 -0.10
C LEU A 71 2.68 -3.62 0.70
N ILE A 72 3.87 -4.06 0.34
CA ILE A 72 4.63 -5.07 1.10
C ILE A 72 5.05 -4.50 2.45
N GLU A 73 5.54 -3.25 2.49
CA GLU A 73 5.86 -2.55 3.74
C GLU A 73 4.64 -2.45 4.65
N LEU A 74 3.47 -2.11 4.11
CA LEU A 74 2.21 -2.11 4.86
C LEU A 74 1.88 -3.49 5.42
N CYS A 75 2.04 -4.57 4.65
CA CYS A 75 1.84 -5.93 5.14
C CYS A 75 2.77 -6.25 6.32
N CYS A 76 4.05 -5.86 6.21
CA CYS A 76 5.02 -6.04 7.30
C CYS A 76 4.64 -5.20 8.53
N ALA A 77 4.22 -3.94 8.34
CA ALA A 77 3.78 -3.07 9.43
C ALA A 77 2.55 -3.64 10.16
N ILE A 78 1.55 -4.14 9.43
CA ILE A 78 0.38 -4.80 10.01
C ILE A 78 0.79 -6.07 10.76
N ALA A 79 1.65 -6.91 10.18
CA ALA A 79 2.07 -8.16 10.81
C ALA A 79 2.79 -7.93 12.13
N GLU A 80 3.65 -6.92 12.20
CA GLU A 80 4.46 -6.59 13.38
C GLU A 80 3.73 -5.64 14.36
N GLY A 81 2.67 -4.93 13.92
CA GLY A 81 2.04 -3.86 14.69
C GLY A 81 2.90 -2.61 14.72
N GLY A 82 3.61 -2.34 13.63
CA GLY A 82 4.52 -1.21 13.46
C GLY A 82 3.85 0.03 12.85
N GLN A 83 4.67 0.89 12.28
CA GLN A 83 4.24 2.10 11.57
C GLN A 83 4.42 1.95 10.07
N TRP A 84 3.48 2.49 9.31
CA TRP A 84 3.55 2.65 7.86
C TRP A 84 3.31 4.10 7.50
N LEU A 85 4.23 4.74 6.77
CA LEU A 85 4.17 6.18 6.43
C LEU A 85 3.88 7.09 7.64
N ASN A 86 4.46 6.78 8.82
CA ASN A 86 4.24 7.45 10.11
C ASN A 86 2.85 7.22 10.76
N PHE A 87 2.01 6.36 10.20
CA PHE A 87 0.74 5.96 10.80
C PHE A 87 0.90 4.60 11.51
N SER A 88 0.37 4.48 12.72
CA SER A 88 0.37 3.22 13.45
C SER A 88 -0.55 2.21 12.80
N CYS A 89 -0.09 0.96 12.68
CA CYS A 89 -0.88 -0.15 12.16
C CYS A 89 -1.31 -1.08 13.28
N THR A 90 -2.57 -1.50 13.26
CA THR A 90 -3.05 -2.56 14.14
C THR A 90 -2.39 -3.87 13.78
N LYS A 91 -1.83 -4.55 14.81
CA LYS A 91 -1.21 -5.85 14.63
C LYS A 91 -2.23 -6.92 14.28
N GLY A 92 -1.96 -7.71 13.24
CA GLY A 92 -2.81 -8.82 12.87
C GLY A 92 -2.37 -9.55 11.61
N LYS A 93 -3.21 -10.47 11.18
CA LYS A 93 -2.92 -11.33 10.04
C LYS A 93 -3.31 -10.66 8.73
N VAL A 94 -2.42 -10.70 7.73
CA VAL A 94 -2.62 -10.11 6.41
C VAL A 94 -2.41 -11.14 5.32
N LEU A 95 -3.24 -11.07 4.27
CA LEU A 95 -3.08 -11.83 3.04
C LEU A 95 -2.61 -10.91 1.91
N TYR A 96 -1.46 -11.21 1.33
CA TYR A 96 -0.97 -10.54 0.12
C TYR A 96 -1.24 -11.39 -1.12
N VAL A 97 -2.09 -10.88 -2.02
CA VAL A 97 -2.46 -11.53 -3.29
C VAL A 97 -1.56 -10.96 -4.39
N ASN A 98 -0.54 -11.72 -4.76
CA ASN A 98 0.41 -11.37 -5.81
C ASN A 98 -0.09 -11.83 -7.19
N LEU A 99 -0.37 -10.89 -8.07
CA LEU A 99 -0.90 -11.14 -9.42
C LEU A 99 0.15 -10.91 -10.53
N GLU A 100 1.25 -10.24 -10.24
CA GLU A 100 2.20 -9.79 -11.26
C GLU A 100 3.60 -10.42 -11.13
N LEU A 101 4.14 -10.50 -9.94
CA LEU A 101 5.50 -10.98 -9.73
C LEU A 101 5.57 -12.51 -9.73
N ASP A 102 6.68 -13.07 -10.19
CA ASP A 102 6.97 -14.47 -9.90
C ASP A 102 7.13 -14.70 -8.39
N ARG A 103 6.93 -15.95 -7.97
CA ARG A 103 6.93 -16.30 -6.55
C ARG A 103 8.23 -15.94 -5.85
N ALA A 104 9.37 -16.17 -6.48
CA ALA A 104 10.67 -15.92 -5.86
C ALA A 104 10.90 -14.42 -5.67
N SER A 105 10.71 -13.62 -6.73
CA SER A 105 10.84 -12.17 -6.67
C SER A 105 9.90 -11.54 -5.65
N CYS A 106 8.65 -12.02 -5.56
CA CYS A 106 7.70 -11.53 -4.56
C CYS A 106 8.20 -11.78 -3.13
N LEU A 107 8.62 -13.00 -2.82
CA LEU A 107 9.09 -13.37 -1.48
C LEU A 107 10.40 -12.67 -1.10
N HIS A 108 11.32 -12.47 -2.05
CA HIS A 108 12.54 -11.70 -1.80
C HIS A 108 12.24 -10.25 -1.44
N ARG A 109 11.25 -9.60 -2.07
CA ARG A 109 10.87 -8.24 -1.72
C ARG A 109 10.40 -8.08 -0.27
N PHE A 110 9.72 -9.07 0.30
CA PHE A 110 9.40 -9.05 1.74
C PHE A 110 10.67 -9.00 2.60
N LYS A 111 11.67 -9.83 2.26
CA LYS A 111 12.96 -9.82 2.96
C LYS A 111 13.70 -8.49 2.78
N ASP A 112 13.68 -7.95 1.57
CA ASP A 112 14.31 -6.67 1.26
C ASP A 112 13.69 -5.53 2.07
N VAL A 113 12.35 -5.52 2.21
CA VAL A 113 11.63 -4.53 3.02
C VAL A 113 11.99 -4.65 4.49
N TYR A 114 11.95 -5.84 5.09
CA TYR A 114 12.37 -6.03 6.49
C TYR A 114 13.82 -5.53 6.71
N THR A 115 14.71 -5.85 5.78
CA THR A 115 16.11 -5.41 5.84
C THR A 115 16.23 -3.89 5.73
N ALA A 116 15.53 -3.27 4.77
CA ALA A 116 15.59 -1.82 4.54
C ALA A 116 15.01 -1.01 5.71
N MET A 117 13.95 -1.54 6.34
CA MET A 117 13.32 -0.92 7.50
C MET A 117 14.07 -1.21 8.81
N GLY A 118 15.05 -2.10 8.81
CA GLY A 118 15.75 -2.53 10.01
C GLY A 118 14.84 -3.25 11.02
N TRP A 119 13.77 -3.90 10.53
CA TRP A 119 12.82 -4.60 11.39
C TRP A 119 13.22 -6.05 11.61
N GLU A 120 13.08 -6.50 12.87
CA GLU A 120 13.19 -7.91 13.21
C GLU A 120 11.89 -8.64 12.81
N PRO A 121 11.97 -9.73 12.02
CA PRO A 121 10.80 -10.44 11.52
C PRO A 121 10.20 -11.36 12.60
N SER A 122 9.58 -10.77 13.62
CA SER A 122 9.08 -11.50 14.80
C SER A 122 7.74 -12.19 14.57
N ASN A 123 6.93 -11.70 13.61
CA ASN A 123 5.56 -12.15 13.39
C ASN A 123 5.28 -12.59 11.94
N LEU A 124 6.23 -13.26 11.30
CA LEU A 124 6.09 -13.75 9.91
C LEU A 124 4.87 -14.66 9.70
N SER A 125 4.40 -15.35 10.74
CA SER A 125 3.17 -16.16 10.71
C SER A 125 1.90 -15.32 10.46
N ASN A 126 1.98 -14.01 10.62
CA ASN A 126 0.90 -13.08 10.31
C ASN A 126 0.85 -12.69 8.82
N ILE A 127 1.80 -13.12 7.99
CA ILE A 127 1.82 -12.81 6.57
C ILE A 127 1.60 -14.09 5.76
N ASP A 128 0.48 -14.18 5.08
CA ASP A 128 0.25 -15.20 4.04
C ASP A 128 0.39 -14.56 2.66
N VAL A 129 1.07 -15.23 1.73
CA VAL A 129 1.22 -14.77 0.33
C VAL A 129 0.56 -15.75 -0.62
N TRP A 130 -0.38 -15.25 -1.42
CA TRP A 130 -1.05 -16.04 -2.45
C TRP A 130 -0.55 -15.65 -3.84
N ASN A 131 0.34 -16.46 -4.41
CA ASN A 131 0.95 -16.20 -5.72
C ASN A 131 0.03 -16.69 -6.85
N LEU A 132 -0.56 -15.75 -7.59
CA LEU A 132 -1.51 -15.99 -8.68
C LEU A 132 -1.01 -15.52 -10.05
N ARG A 133 0.25 -15.14 -10.20
CA ARG A 133 0.80 -14.82 -11.51
C ARG A 133 0.58 -15.99 -12.48
N GLY A 134 0.01 -15.68 -13.65
CA GLY A 134 -0.36 -16.68 -14.68
C GLY A 134 -1.62 -17.51 -14.35
N LYS A 135 -2.27 -17.23 -13.20
CA LYS A 135 -3.52 -17.88 -12.76
C LYS A 135 -4.60 -16.85 -12.39
N SER A 136 -4.43 -15.61 -12.85
CA SER A 136 -5.41 -14.54 -12.62
C SER A 136 -6.75 -14.90 -13.27
N ILE A 137 -7.82 -14.66 -12.53
CA ILE A 137 -9.20 -14.84 -12.98
C ILE A 137 -9.97 -13.56 -12.64
N PRO A 138 -11.07 -13.25 -13.35
CA PRO A 138 -11.92 -12.11 -13.06
C PRO A 138 -12.31 -12.01 -11.59
N MET A 139 -12.50 -10.77 -11.08
CA MET A 139 -12.78 -10.54 -9.66
C MET A 139 -14.08 -11.18 -9.21
N ASP A 140 -15.12 -11.21 -10.04
CA ASP A 140 -16.39 -11.90 -9.77
C ASP A 140 -16.20 -13.41 -9.46
N LYS A 141 -15.21 -14.04 -10.10
CA LYS A 141 -14.82 -15.44 -9.86
C LYS A 141 -13.76 -15.59 -8.76
N LEU A 142 -12.96 -14.54 -8.52
CA LEU A 142 -11.93 -14.56 -7.50
C LEU A 142 -12.50 -14.33 -6.11
N ALA A 143 -13.43 -13.38 -5.95
CA ALA A 143 -13.99 -12.99 -4.66
C ALA A 143 -14.60 -14.19 -3.89
N PRO A 144 -15.45 -15.05 -4.46
CA PRO A 144 -15.99 -16.21 -3.73
C PRO A 144 -14.89 -17.21 -3.31
N LYS A 145 -13.84 -17.37 -4.12
CA LYS A 145 -12.72 -18.26 -3.81
C LYS A 145 -11.84 -17.67 -2.70
N LEU A 146 -11.66 -16.35 -2.71
CA LEU A 146 -10.93 -15.58 -1.70
C LEU A 146 -11.65 -15.69 -0.35
N ILE A 147 -12.93 -15.36 -0.31
CA ILE A 147 -13.79 -15.44 0.88
C ILE A 147 -13.72 -16.86 1.48
N ARG A 148 -13.97 -17.89 0.68
CA ARG A 148 -13.92 -19.28 1.16
C ARG A 148 -12.57 -19.68 1.76
N ARG A 149 -11.45 -19.20 1.19
CA ARG A 149 -10.09 -19.51 1.71
C ARG A 149 -9.74 -18.69 2.93
N ALA A 150 -10.22 -17.46 3.00
CA ALA A 150 -9.91 -16.50 4.04
C ALA A 150 -10.78 -16.67 5.30
N ALA A 151 -12.02 -17.19 5.17
CA ALA A 151 -13.03 -17.25 6.23
C ALA A 151 -12.57 -17.88 7.56
N LYS A 152 -11.56 -18.79 7.52
CA LYS A 152 -11.03 -19.45 8.73
C LYS A 152 -9.65 -18.92 9.17
N LYS A 153 -9.19 -17.82 8.57
CA LYS A 153 -7.80 -17.34 8.74
C LYS A 153 -7.68 -16.10 9.61
N ASN A 154 -8.82 -15.45 9.92
CA ASN A 154 -8.89 -14.23 10.72
C ASN A 154 -7.96 -13.11 10.19
N TYR A 155 -7.94 -12.90 8.86
CA TYR A 155 -7.23 -11.77 8.28
C TYR A 155 -7.93 -10.47 8.66
N ILE A 156 -7.15 -9.48 9.08
CA ILE A 156 -7.63 -8.11 9.30
C ILE A 156 -7.43 -7.22 8.06
N ALA A 157 -6.61 -7.67 7.10
CA ALA A 157 -6.40 -7.02 5.82
C ALA A 157 -6.13 -8.03 4.71
N ILE A 158 -6.60 -7.71 3.51
CA ILE A 158 -6.29 -8.39 2.26
C ILE A 158 -5.73 -7.37 1.29
N VAL A 159 -4.51 -7.59 0.80
CA VAL A 159 -3.81 -6.71 -0.14
C VAL A 159 -3.79 -7.37 -1.51
N ILE A 160 -4.25 -6.67 -2.56
CA ILE A 160 -4.33 -7.17 -3.94
C ILE A 160 -3.44 -6.33 -4.85
N ASP A 161 -2.40 -6.94 -5.40
CA ASP A 161 -1.37 -6.24 -6.18
C ASP A 161 -1.07 -6.93 -7.51
N PRO A 162 -1.34 -6.22 -8.63
CA PRO A 162 -2.23 -5.06 -8.86
C PRO A 162 -3.61 -5.48 -9.41
N ILE A 163 -4.64 -4.62 -9.25
CA ILE A 163 -6.01 -4.98 -9.65
C ILE A 163 -6.23 -5.08 -11.15
N TYR A 164 -5.45 -4.42 -12.01
CA TYR A 164 -5.66 -4.46 -13.46
C TYR A 164 -5.57 -5.89 -14.04
N LYS A 165 -4.96 -6.83 -13.33
CA LYS A 165 -4.90 -8.25 -13.71
C LYS A 165 -6.21 -9.03 -13.56
N ILE A 166 -7.15 -8.47 -12.80
CA ILE A 166 -8.43 -9.13 -12.46
C ILE A 166 -9.64 -8.30 -12.89
N ILE A 167 -9.41 -7.10 -13.46
CA ILE A 167 -10.43 -6.30 -14.11
C ILE A 167 -10.84 -7.00 -15.41
N THR A 168 -12.13 -7.01 -15.69
CA THR A 168 -12.71 -7.47 -16.96
C THR A 168 -13.62 -6.39 -17.51
N GLY A 169 -13.63 -6.26 -18.84
CA GLY A 169 -14.41 -5.24 -19.53
C GLY A 169 -13.68 -3.92 -19.72
N ASP A 170 -14.43 -2.87 -19.98
CA ASP A 170 -13.90 -1.52 -20.23
C ASP A 170 -13.74 -0.75 -18.92
N GLU A 171 -12.50 -0.42 -18.57
CA GLU A 171 -12.17 0.39 -17.38
C GLU A 171 -12.81 1.79 -17.39
N ASN A 172 -13.25 2.28 -18.55
CA ASN A 172 -13.93 3.58 -18.69
C ASN A 172 -15.43 3.48 -18.51
N SER A 173 -16.01 2.28 -18.48
CA SER A 173 -17.42 2.05 -18.20
C SER A 173 -17.71 2.15 -16.71
N ALA A 174 -18.48 3.16 -16.31
CA ALA A 174 -18.83 3.36 -14.90
C ALA A 174 -19.60 2.17 -14.31
N ASP A 175 -20.54 1.60 -15.05
CA ASP A 175 -21.35 0.46 -14.59
C ASP A 175 -20.50 -0.80 -14.38
N GLN A 176 -19.59 -1.11 -15.33
CA GLN A 176 -18.71 -2.27 -15.19
C GLN A 176 -17.74 -2.10 -14.02
N MET A 177 -17.24 -0.89 -13.81
CA MET A 177 -16.35 -0.59 -12.69
C MET A 177 -17.08 -0.57 -11.35
N ALA A 178 -18.31 -0.09 -11.29
CA ALA A 178 -19.15 -0.21 -10.10
C ALA A 178 -19.38 -1.68 -9.72
N HIS A 179 -19.74 -2.51 -10.71
CA HIS A 179 -19.89 -3.95 -10.48
C HIS A 179 -18.59 -4.62 -10.00
N PHE A 180 -17.46 -4.21 -10.56
CA PHE A 180 -16.13 -4.69 -10.12
C PHE A 180 -15.83 -4.27 -8.68
N CYS A 181 -16.05 -3.01 -8.31
CA CYS A 181 -15.81 -2.49 -6.96
C CYS A 181 -16.72 -3.12 -5.92
N ASN A 182 -17.99 -3.42 -6.26
CA ASN A 182 -18.93 -4.13 -5.39
C ASN A 182 -18.42 -5.54 -4.99
N GLN A 183 -17.51 -6.15 -5.74
CA GLN A 183 -16.90 -7.42 -5.32
C GLN A 183 -15.97 -7.24 -4.11
N PHE A 184 -15.35 -6.08 -3.98
CA PHE A 184 -14.54 -5.76 -2.79
C PHE A 184 -15.43 -5.55 -1.57
N ASP A 185 -16.60 -4.90 -1.73
CA ASP A 185 -17.58 -4.76 -0.64
C ASP A 185 -18.02 -6.11 -0.10
N LYS A 186 -18.30 -7.08 -0.98
CA LYS A 186 -18.59 -8.45 -0.56
C LYS A 186 -17.47 -9.07 0.25
N VAL A 187 -16.20 -8.89 -0.16
CA VAL A 187 -15.06 -9.40 0.59
C VAL A 187 -14.96 -8.73 1.96
N CYS A 188 -15.11 -7.41 2.02
CA CYS A 188 -15.10 -6.65 3.28
C CYS A 188 -16.20 -7.11 4.24
N THR A 189 -17.43 -7.22 3.74
CA THR A 189 -18.61 -7.58 4.54
C THR A 189 -18.52 -9.01 5.07
N GLU A 190 -18.17 -9.97 4.19
CA GLU A 190 -18.12 -11.39 4.55
C GLU A 190 -16.97 -11.74 5.50
N LEU A 191 -15.87 -11.00 5.44
CA LEU A 191 -14.67 -11.30 6.22
C LEU A 191 -14.41 -10.33 7.36
N GLY A 192 -15.08 -9.18 7.39
CA GLY A 192 -14.83 -8.12 8.36
C GLY A 192 -13.42 -7.50 8.27
N CYS A 193 -12.71 -7.70 7.14
CA CYS A 193 -11.35 -7.24 6.95
C CYS A 193 -11.27 -6.07 5.96
N ALA A 194 -10.21 -5.27 6.03
CA ALA A 194 -9.97 -4.25 5.02
C ALA A 194 -9.47 -4.87 3.71
N VAL A 195 -9.88 -4.29 2.58
CA VAL A 195 -9.35 -4.64 1.26
C VAL A 195 -8.55 -3.47 0.70
N ILE A 196 -7.26 -3.72 0.47
CA ILE A 196 -6.30 -2.72 0.01
C ILE A 196 -5.79 -3.14 -1.37
N TYR A 197 -5.80 -2.23 -2.32
CA TYR A 197 -5.41 -2.55 -3.67
C TYR A 197 -4.67 -1.41 -4.36
N CYS A 198 -3.92 -1.71 -5.42
CA CYS A 198 -3.25 -0.67 -6.19
C CYS A 198 -3.65 -0.67 -7.66
N HIS A 199 -3.63 0.55 -8.23
CA HIS A 199 -3.92 0.79 -9.63
C HIS A 199 -2.97 1.84 -10.22
N HIS A 200 -2.92 1.92 -11.54
CA HIS A 200 -2.11 2.90 -12.24
C HIS A 200 -2.86 4.23 -12.43
N HIS A 201 -2.11 5.33 -12.56
CA HIS A 201 -2.67 6.59 -13.04
C HIS A 201 -3.16 6.48 -14.49
N SER A 202 -4.16 7.27 -14.84
CA SER A 202 -4.55 7.50 -16.22
C SER A 202 -3.39 8.09 -17.02
N LYS A 203 -3.35 7.85 -18.34
CA LYS A 203 -2.33 8.42 -19.22
C LYS A 203 -2.43 9.95 -19.28
N GLY A 204 -1.29 10.66 -19.39
CA GLY A 204 -1.18 12.12 -19.53
C GLY A 204 -0.56 12.81 -18.31
N GLY A 205 -0.37 14.14 -18.41
CA GLY A 205 0.22 14.93 -17.33
C GLY A 205 -0.65 14.94 -16.08
N GLN A 206 -0.05 14.60 -14.95
CA GLN A 206 -0.78 14.39 -13.68
C GLN A 206 -0.71 15.62 -12.75
N GLY A 207 0.23 16.54 -13.00
CA GLY A 207 0.51 17.67 -12.10
C GLY A 207 -0.65 18.64 -11.87
N SER A 208 -1.55 18.80 -12.86
CA SER A 208 -2.71 19.71 -12.78
C SER A 208 -4.03 19.02 -12.41
N LYS A 209 -4.06 17.68 -12.33
CA LYS A 209 -5.27 16.93 -12.00
C LYS A 209 -5.44 16.82 -10.48
N LYS A 210 -6.70 16.85 -10.02
CA LYS A 210 -7.02 16.49 -8.63
C LYS A 210 -6.77 14.99 -8.41
N SER A 211 -6.50 14.58 -7.19
CA SER A 211 -6.23 13.18 -6.81
C SER A 211 -7.30 12.23 -7.35
N MET A 212 -8.57 12.60 -7.21
CA MET A 212 -9.71 11.80 -7.70
C MET A 212 -9.77 11.63 -9.23
N ASP A 213 -9.08 12.48 -9.99
CA ASP A 213 -9.07 12.45 -11.46
C ASP A 213 -7.82 11.76 -12.02
N ARG A 214 -6.87 11.37 -11.16
CA ARG A 214 -5.60 10.75 -11.57
C ARG A 214 -5.71 9.25 -11.74
N ALA A 215 -6.54 8.56 -10.96
CA ALA A 215 -6.73 7.12 -11.08
C ALA A 215 -7.22 6.75 -12.49
N SER A 216 -6.65 5.68 -13.06
CA SER A 216 -7.04 5.20 -14.40
C SER A 216 -8.47 4.69 -14.42
N GLY A 217 -9.13 4.84 -15.57
CA GLY A 217 -10.48 4.35 -15.80
C GLY A 217 -11.58 5.35 -15.43
N SER A 218 -12.77 4.84 -15.18
CA SER A 218 -13.91 5.66 -14.77
C SER A 218 -13.67 6.25 -13.38
N GLY A 219 -14.24 7.44 -13.12
CA GLY A 219 -14.14 8.10 -11.81
C GLY A 219 -14.68 7.26 -10.63
N VAL A 220 -15.26 6.09 -10.88
CA VAL A 220 -15.69 5.14 -9.85
C VAL A 220 -14.52 4.67 -8.99
N PHE A 221 -13.38 4.34 -9.59
CA PHE A 221 -12.20 3.89 -8.83
C PHE A 221 -11.70 4.90 -7.79
N ALA A 222 -11.92 6.19 -8.05
CA ALA A 222 -11.50 7.23 -7.13
C ALA A 222 -12.54 7.55 -6.06
N ARG A 223 -13.81 7.27 -6.32
CA ARG A 223 -14.94 7.62 -5.43
C ARG A 223 -15.39 6.46 -4.55
N ASP A 224 -15.18 5.23 -5.01
CA ASP A 224 -15.65 4.03 -4.34
C ASP A 224 -14.86 3.69 -3.05
N PRO A 225 -13.51 3.75 -3.00
CA PRO A 225 -12.76 3.42 -1.81
C PRO A 225 -12.99 4.44 -0.68
N ASP A 226 -12.88 3.96 0.57
CA ASP A 226 -12.99 4.79 1.77
C ASP A 226 -11.72 5.63 1.98
N ALA A 227 -10.58 5.13 1.49
CA ALA A 227 -9.32 5.86 1.45
C ALA A 227 -8.67 5.76 0.07
N LEU A 228 -8.28 6.89 -0.49
CA LEU A 228 -7.46 6.98 -1.71
C LEU A 228 -6.13 7.61 -1.35
N LEU A 229 -5.03 6.89 -1.58
CA LEU A 229 -3.67 7.42 -1.47
C LEU A 229 -3.06 7.53 -2.86
N ASP A 230 -2.68 8.74 -3.24
CA ASP A 230 -2.17 9.07 -4.55
C ASP A 230 -0.68 9.41 -4.49
N LEU A 231 0.13 8.63 -5.22
CA LEU A 231 1.59 8.80 -5.27
C LEU A 231 1.95 9.73 -6.42
N ILE A 232 2.53 10.88 -6.10
CA ILE A 232 2.94 11.91 -7.05
C ILE A 232 4.46 12.02 -7.01
N GLU A 233 5.09 11.75 -8.15
CA GLU A 233 6.52 11.94 -8.30
C GLU A 233 6.87 13.43 -8.26
N LEU A 234 7.87 13.77 -7.47
CA LEU A 234 8.41 15.12 -7.35
C LEU A 234 9.80 15.16 -8.00
N GLU A 235 10.05 16.22 -8.73
CA GLU A 235 11.40 16.52 -9.20
C GLU A 235 12.14 17.29 -8.09
N PRO A 236 13.17 16.70 -7.46
CA PRO A 236 13.94 17.41 -6.46
C PRO A 236 14.68 18.60 -7.06
N THR A 237 14.63 19.74 -6.38
CA THR A 237 15.42 20.91 -6.79
C THR A 237 16.92 20.63 -6.59
N GLU A 238 17.78 21.30 -7.39
CA GLU A 238 19.25 21.19 -7.23
C GLU A 238 19.71 21.65 -5.83
N GLU A 239 19.00 22.55 -5.20
CA GLU A 239 19.27 22.97 -3.83
C GLU A 239 19.03 21.84 -2.83
N LEU A 240 17.88 21.16 -2.93
CA LEU A 240 17.56 20.00 -2.10
C LEU A 240 18.56 18.86 -2.32
N LEU A 241 18.91 18.58 -3.58
CA LEU A 241 19.92 17.56 -3.90
C LEU A 241 21.28 17.86 -3.27
N LYS A 242 21.72 19.13 -3.31
CA LYS A 242 22.97 19.57 -2.65
C LYS A 242 22.90 19.41 -1.14
N GLN A 243 21.76 19.71 -0.50
CA GLN A 243 21.57 19.50 0.92
C GLN A 243 21.67 18.01 1.30
N GLU A 244 21.01 17.15 0.54
CA GLU A 244 21.05 15.70 0.77
C GLU A 244 22.44 15.11 0.44
N GLU A 245 23.14 15.61 -0.58
CA GLU A 245 24.54 15.26 -0.84
C GLU A 245 25.45 15.67 0.33
N ASN A 246 25.26 16.85 0.91
CA ASN A 246 26.00 17.29 2.09
C ASN A 246 25.81 16.32 3.26
N LYS A 247 24.56 15.95 3.57
CA LYS A 247 24.24 14.97 4.63
C LYS A 247 24.92 13.62 4.35
N ALA A 248 24.88 13.15 3.09
CA ALA A 248 25.49 11.89 2.71
C ALA A 248 27.03 11.92 2.86
N ILE A 249 27.68 13.03 2.51
CA ILE A 249 29.11 13.24 2.72
C ILE A 249 29.44 13.21 4.21
N CYS A 250 28.67 13.94 5.02
CA CYS A 250 28.85 13.95 6.48
C CYS A 250 28.77 12.53 7.04
N ALA A 251 27.78 11.75 6.63
CA ALA A 251 27.63 10.37 7.08
C ALA A 251 28.83 9.48 6.72
N GLU A 252 29.36 9.58 5.50
CA GLU A 252 30.56 8.83 5.09
C GLU A 252 31.81 9.27 5.86
N CYS A 253 31.99 10.58 6.07
CA CYS A 253 33.10 11.11 6.87
C CYS A 253 33.03 10.62 8.33
N LEU A 254 31.86 10.71 8.97
CA LEU A 254 31.66 10.25 10.34
C LEU A 254 31.84 8.73 10.48
N ALA A 255 31.36 7.95 9.52
CA ALA A 255 31.60 6.51 9.51
C ALA A 255 33.10 6.18 9.41
N TYR A 256 33.82 6.93 8.59
CA TYR A 256 35.26 6.79 8.40
C TYR A 256 36.02 7.20 9.67
N LEU A 257 35.69 8.34 10.28
CA LEU A 257 36.25 8.81 11.55
C LEU A 257 35.98 7.81 12.68
N LYS A 258 34.74 7.33 12.80
CA LYS A 258 34.36 6.33 13.80
C LYS A 258 35.19 5.05 13.70
N ARG A 259 35.58 4.66 12.49
CA ARG A 259 36.40 3.46 12.23
C ARG A 259 37.89 3.68 12.53
N TYR A 260 38.43 4.82 12.14
CA TYR A 260 39.89 5.04 12.14
C TYR A 260 40.37 6.04 13.18
N TYR A 261 39.48 6.94 13.67
CA TYR A 261 39.78 7.94 14.70
C TYR A 261 38.60 8.16 15.66
N PRO A 262 38.28 7.18 16.51
CA PRO A 262 37.08 7.27 17.40
C PRO A 262 37.09 8.46 18.35
N ALA A 263 38.25 9.07 18.63
CA ALA A 263 38.40 10.24 19.49
C ALA A 263 37.86 11.54 18.87
N TYR A 264 37.40 11.55 17.60
CA TYR A 264 36.88 12.73 16.90
C TYR A 264 35.79 13.47 17.69
N THR A 265 35.01 12.76 18.50
CA THR A 265 33.95 13.33 19.34
C THR A 265 34.46 14.29 20.41
N GLN A 266 35.77 14.30 20.70
CA GLN A 266 36.40 15.24 21.63
C GLN A 266 36.77 16.57 20.97
N ASP A 267 36.91 16.55 19.64
CA ASP A 267 37.43 17.67 18.86
C ASP A 267 36.33 18.37 18.03
N LEU A 268 35.23 17.67 17.71
CA LEU A 268 34.15 18.18 16.86
C LEU A 268 32.88 18.42 17.67
N SER A 269 32.26 19.58 17.42
CA SER A 269 30.92 19.89 17.92
C SER A 269 29.83 19.21 17.09
N GLN A 270 28.59 19.20 17.59
CA GLN A 270 27.44 18.70 16.83
C GLN A 270 27.20 19.50 15.54
N ASP A 271 27.49 20.80 15.53
CA ASP A 271 27.36 21.64 14.34
C ASP A 271 28.45 21.31 13.30
N ASP A 272 29.67 20.97 13.74
CA ASP A 272 30.74 20.54 12.85
C ASP A 272 30.39 19.22 12.15
N GLU A 273 29.70 18.31 12.83
CA GLU A 273 29.22 17.04 12.27
C GLU A 273 28.19 17.21 11.14
N LEU A 274 27.54 18.37 11.05
CA LEU A 274 26.58 18.70 10.00
C LEU A 274 27.22 19.38 8.76
N SER A 275 28.51 19.72 8.84
CA SER A 275 29.24 20.39 7.76
C SER A 275 30.19 19.46 7.03
N SER A 276 29.87 19.12 5.77
CA SER A 276 30.73 18.27 4.95
C SER A 276 32.11 18.86 4.71
N ALA A 277 32.24 20.21 4.63
CA ALA A 277 33.51 20.88 4.44
C ALA A 277 34.40 20.73 5.69
N VAL A 278 33.87 20.96 6.87
CA VAL A 278 34.58 20.80 8.15
C VAL A 278 35.02 19.37 8.36
N LEU A 279 34.10 18.41 8.15
CA LEU A 279 34.40 16.98 8.32
C LEU A 279 35.46 16.49 7.33
N LEU A 280 35.44 16.93 6.07
CA LEU A 280 36.43 16.56 5.08
C LEU A 280 37.81 17.12 5.47
N ASP A 281 37.88 18.40 5.85
CA ASP A 281 39.17 19.02 6.30
C ASP A 281 39.70 18.29 7.54
N TYR A 282 38.84 18.01 8.51
CA TYR A 282 39.21 17.26 9.71
C TYR A 282 39.70 15.84 9.39
N CYS A 283 39.03 15.12 8.50
CA CYS A 283 39.49 13.83 8.03
C CYS A 283 40.88 13.93 7.41
N HIS A 284 41.14 14.89 6.53
CA HIS A 284 42.46 15.12 5.91
C HIS A 284 43.53 15.42 6.94
N LYS A 285 43.23 16.27 7.92
CA LYS A 285 44.14 16.65 8.99
C LYS A 285 44.57 15.47 9.87
N MET A 286 43.60 14.62 10.26
CA MET A 286 43.85 13.54 11.22
C MET A 286 44.35 12.24 10.60
N LEU A 287 43.94 11.93 9.38
CA LEU A 287 44.15 10.61 8.75
C LEU A 287 45.10 10.65 7.53
N GLY A 288 45.51 11.85 7.09
CA GLY A 288 46.54 12.04 6.06
C GLY A 288 46.15 11.49 4.68
N ASN A 289 47.13 11.18 3.85
CA ASN A 289 46.94 10.87 2.42
C ASN A 289 46.16 9.54 2.13
N ASN A 290 46.08 8.64 3.07
CA ASN A 290 45.36 7.36 2.91
C ASN A 290 43.84 7.53 2.73
N ILE A 291 43.31 8.68 3.16
CA ILE A 291 41.89 9.05 3.00
C ILE A 291 41.49 9.14 1.53
N ASN A 292 42.42 9.58 0.66
CA ASN A 292 42.07 9.92 -0.73
C ASN A 292 41.58 8.75 -1.57
N LEU A 293 41.97 7.52 -1.28
CA LEU A 293 41.55 6.36 -2.07
C LEU A 293 40.18 5.80 -1.62
N GLU A 294 39.98 5.62 -0.32
CA GLU A 294 38.76 4.98 0.22
C GLU A 294 37.61 5.99 0.37
N LEU A 295 37.83 7.10 1.06
CA LEU A 295 36.77 8.08 1.35
C LEU A 295 36.47 8.98 0.15
N VAL A 296 37.47 9.73 -0.35
CA VAL A 296 37.26 10.79 -1.35
C VAL A 296 37.05 10.23 -2.75
N LYS A 297 37.77 9.18 -3.15
CA LYS A 297 37.67 8.62 -4.52
C LYS A 297 36.59 7.55 -4.66
N THR A 298 36.12 6.94 -3.56
CA THR A 298 35.18 5.82 -3.62
C THR A 298 33.87 6.08 -2.85
N ALA A 299 33.95 6.26 -1.54
CA ALA A 299 32.76 6.31 -0.69
C ALA A 299 31.87 7.56 -0.97
N ILE A 300 32.49 8.74 -1.00
CA ILE A 300 31.79 10.00 -1.26
C ILE A 300 31.16 10.08 -2.65
N PRO A 301 31.86 9.75 -3.76
CA PRO A 301 31.23 9.71 -5.08
C PRO A 301 30.06 8.72 -5.15
N ALA A 302 30.21 7.53 -4.56
CA ALA A 302 29.15 6.54 -4.48
C ALA A 302 27.94 7.05 -3.67
N ALA A 303 28.19 7.74 -2.54
CA ALA A 303 27.13 8.34 -1.72
C ALA A 303 26.39 9.44 -2.47
N LYS A 304 27.08 10.34 -3.15
CA LYS A 304 26.46 11.35 -4.03
C LYS A 304 25.63 10.72 -5.14
N GLN A 305 26.16 9.69 -5.80
CA GLN A 305 25.42 8.98 -6.84
C GLN A 305 24.15 8.34 -6.28
N ARG A 306 24.21 7.73 -5.09
CA ARG A 306 22.99 7.18 -4.42
C ARG A 306 21.95 8.27 -4.16
N VAL A 307 22.37 9.48 -3.73
CA VAL A 307 21.44 10.62 -3.52
C VAL A 307 20.77 11.01 -4.83
N ARG A 308 21.52 11.16 -5.92
CA ARG A 308 20.99 11.54 -7.24
C ARG A 308 20.10 10.48 -7.89
N GLN A 309 20.20 9.23 -7.46
CA GLN A 309 19.35 8.12 -7.90
C GLN A 309 18.04 7.99 -7.08
N ARG A 310 17.92 8.73 -5.96
CA ARG A 310 16.69 8.71 -5.16
C ARG A 310 15.55 9.43 -5.90
N THR A 311 14.38 8.87 -5.79
CA THR A 311 13.14 9.52 -6.22
C THR A 311 12.44 10.12 -5.00
N ALA A 312 11.78 11.25 -5.20
CA ALA A 312 10.98 11.91 -4.18
C ALA A 312 9.49 11.76 -4.52
N TRP A 313 8.68 11.47 -3.52
CA TRP A 313 7.26 11.23 -3.71
C TRP A 313 6.46 12.05 -2.71
N ARG A 314 5.38 12.67 -3.20
CA ARG A 314 4.32 13.24 -2.37
C ARG A 314 3.17 12.24 -2.34
N ILE A 315 2.63 11.99 -1.16
CA ILE A 315 1.45 11.17 -0.97
C ILE A 315 0.29 12.11 -0.63
N GLU A 316 -0.73 12.13 -1.48
CA GLU A 316 -1.98 12.86 -1.23
C GLU A 316 -3.05 11.85 -0.81
N GLY A 317 -3.65 12.07 0.36
CA GLY A 317 -4.75 11.26 0.87
C GLY A 317 -6.10 11.94 0.64
N THR A 318 -7.08 11.19 0.17
CA THR A 318 -8.49 11.55 0.21
C THR A 318 -9.20 10.48 1.04
N LEU A 319 -9.69 10.86 2.21
CA LEU A 319 -10.31 9.95 3.17
C LEU A 319 -11.80 10.29 3.29
N ARG A 320 -12.61 9.29 3.54
CA ARG A 320 -14.08 9.44 3.70
C ARG A 320 -14.45 9.87 5.12
N GLU A 321 -13.58 9.59 6.12
CA GLU A 321 -13.73 9.98 7.54
C GLU A 321 -12.60 10.91 7.99
#